data_82131cd7911b925a4bb99edf6964dc66
#
_entry.id   82131cd7911b925a4bb99edf6964dc66
#
_cell.length_a   1.000
_cell.length_b   1.000
_cell.length_c   1.000
_cell.angle_alpha   90.00
_cell.angle_beta   90.00
_cell.angle_gamma   90.00
#
_symmetry.space_group_name_H-M   'P 1'
#
loop_
_entity.id
_entity.type
_entity.pdbx_description
1 polymer ?
#
loop_
_entity_poly.entity_id
_entity_poly.type
_entity_poly.pdbx_seq_one_letter_code
_entity_poly.pdbx_strand_id
1 'polypeptide(L)'
;MDNNKLINLEEARNILNFAKRVRPLLNGLTVEYGDVFAYYPNEFKITIPEEFKDVEVGMNILEHVNEEFGAEFEYNLREMSIQALLHECGHHLDFEGKIMTNQIEGYLEADCINRGIYEDINKQFSNKVNDYFERLEQYEALDVVDRDIEFELEQKRIELAQEDYEIDMLYRMIPTEYAADEFSARFFMTYLRGYRACNFDI
;
A
#
# COMPACT_ATOMS: atom_id res chain seq x y z
N MET A 1 -2.94 10.34 22.29
CA MET A 1 -2.14 9.45 21.45
C MET A 1 -1.28 10.30 20.54
N ASP A 2 -0.11 9.85 20.20
CA ASP A 2 0.79 10.59 19.30
C ASP A 2 0.44 10.20 17.85
N ASN A 3 -0.32 11.06 17.17
CA ASN A 3 -0.76 10.82 15.78
C ASN A 3 0.41 10.85 14.77
N ASN A 4 1.59 11.27 15.22
CA ASN A 4 2.81 11.35 14.40
C ASN A 4 3.67 10.08 14.49
N LYS A 5 3.13 8.98 14.97
CA LYS A 5 3.81 7.69 15.02
C LYS A 5 2.98 6.60 14.38
N LEU A 6 3.66 5.63 13.78
CA LEU A 6 3.04 4.38 13.34
C LEU A 6 2.42 3.65 14.54
N ILE A 7 1.44 2.79 14.27
CA ILE A 7 1.00 1.82 15.27
C ILE A 7 2.16 0.88 15.62
N ASN A 8 2.34 0.58 16.88
CA ASN A 8 3.29 -0.43 17.31
C ASN A 8 2.71 -1.85 17.18
N LEU A 9 3.54 -2.85 17.41
CA LEU A 9 3.15 -4.26 17.25
C LEU A 9 2.01 -4.68 18.20
N GLU A 10 1.93 -4.12 19.40
CA GLU A 10 0.86 -4.40 20.37
C GLU A 10 -0.47 -3.83 19.87
N GLU A 11 -0.46 -2.58 19.40
CA GLU A 11 -1.64 -1.96 18.79
C GLU A 11 -2.09 -2.70 17.54
N ALA A 12 -1.17 -3.10 16.66
CA ALA A 12 -1.47 -3.89 15.48
C ALA A 12 -2.13 -5.23 15.84
N ARG A 13 -1.62 -5.92 16.86
CA ARG A 13 -2.20 -7.16 17.38
C ARG A 13 -3.60 -6.95 17.95
N ASN A 14 -3.83 -5.85 18.64
CA ASN A 14 -5.14 -5.52 19.20
C ASN A 14 -6.15 -5.25 18.08
N ILE A 15 -5.77 -4.47 17.05
CA ILE A 15 -6.61 -4.22 15.87
C ILE A 15 -6.91 -5.53 15.13
N LEU A 16 -5.90 -6.37 14.88
CA LEU A 16 -6.09 -7.66 14.23
C LEU A 16 -6.97 -8.60 15.05
N ASN A 17 -6.80 -8.67 16.37
CA ASN A 17 -7.65 -9.49 17.24
C ASN A 17 -9.09 -8.98 17.25
N PHE A 18 -9.30 -7.67 17.18
CA PHE A 18 -10.64 -7.12 17.01
C PHE A 18 -11.21 -7.50 15.64
N ALA A 19 -10.43 -7.35 14.56
CA ALA A 19 -10.84 -7.73 13.21
C ALA A 19 -11.22 -9.21 13.12
N LYS A 20 -10.48 -10.12 13.75
CA LYS A 20 -10.80 -11.55 13.85
C LYS A 20 -12.16 -11.82 14.51
N ARG A 21 -12.52 -11.07 15.56
CA ARG A 21 -13.83 -11.21 16.20
C ARG A 21 -14.98 -10.81 15.27
N VAL A 22 -14.78 -9.83 14.42
CA VAL A 22 -15.76 -9.33 13.46
C VAL A 22 -15.78 -10.16 12.18
N ARG A 23 -14.62 -10.66 11.74
CA ARG A 23 -14.40 -11.44 10.53
C ARG A 23 -13.63 -12.72 10.87
N PRO A 24 -14.33 -13.81 11.23
CA PRO A 24 -13.68 -15.06 11.63
C PRO A 24 -12.75 -15.68 10.58
N LEU A 25 -12.90 -15.35 9.29
CA LEU A 25 -11.96 -15.80 8.24
C LEU A 25 -10.54 -15.27 8.46
N LEU A 26 -10.35 -14.20 9.23
CA LEU A 26 -9.04 -13.72 9.64
C LEU A 26 -8.38 -14.56 10.75
N ASN A 27 -9.08 -15.57 11.31
CA ASN A 27 -8.49 -16.45 12.30
C ASN A 27 -7.29 -17.20 11.68
N GLY A 28 -6.20 -17.22 12.40
CA GLY A 28 -4.95 -17.81 11.86
C GLY A 28 -3.93 -16.76 11.44
N LEU A 29 -4.35 -15.56 11.01
CA LEU A 29 -3.41 -14.48 10.73
C LEU A 29 -2.61 -14.09 11.99
N THR A 30 -1.34 -13.81 11.78
CA THR A 30 -0.44 -13.23 12.78
C THR A 30 0.11 -11.91 12.30
N VAL A 31 0.60 -11.09 13.22
CA VAL A 31 1.31 -9.85 12.88
C VAL A 31 2.63 -9.78 13.62
N GLU A 32 3.68 -9.42 12.90
CA GLU A 32 5.04 -9.25 13.42
C GLU A 32 5.76 -8.05 12.78
N TYR A 33 6.90 -7.67 13.29
CA TYR A 33 7.72 -6.64 12.65
C TYR A 33 8.37 -7.16 11.37
N GLY A 34 8.50 -6.28 10.37
CA GLY A 34 9.20 -6.48 9.11
C GLY A 34 9.63 -5.15 8.51
N ASP A 35 10.10 -5.15 7.29
CA ASP A 35 10.61 -3.95 6.62
C ASP A 35 9.50 -3.08 6.03
N VAL A 36 8.35 -3.69 5.69
CA VAL A 36 7.20 -3.04 5.03
C VAL A 36 5.89 -3.61 5.57
N PHE A 37 4.77 -2.93 5.29
CA PHE A 37 3.46 -3.54 5.37
C PHE A 37 3.33 -4.56 4.24
N ALA A 38 3.09 -5.83 4.58
CA ALA A 38 2.91 -6.88 3.59
C ALA A 38 2.18 -8.09 4.18
N TYR A 39 1.32 -8.70 3.36
CA TYR A 39 0.69 -9.97 3.66
C TYR A 39 1.48 -11.12 3.02
N TYR A 40 1.78 -12.15 3.82
CA TYR A 40 2.46 -13.38 3.39
C TYR A 40 1.45 -14.54 3.41
N PRO A 41 0.82 -14.86 2.27
CA PRO A 41 -0.29 -15.81 2.21
C PRO A 41 0.10 -17.22 2.69
N ASN A 42 1.31 -17.69 2.36
CA ASN A 42 1.78 -19.03 2.75
C ASN A 42 2.09 -19.18 4.25
N GLU A 43 2.29 -18.05 4.94
CA GLU A 43 2.64 -18.01 6.37
C GLU A 43 1.48 -17.55 7.25
N PHE A 44 0.36 -17.12 6.63
CA PHE A 44 -0.75 -16.47 7.32
C PHE A 44 -0.27 -15.31 8.20
N LYS A 45 0.60 -14.48 7.63
CA LYS A 45 1.33 -13.47 8.35
C LYS A 45 1.23 -12.11 7.69
N ILE A 46 1.08 -11.08 8.51
CA ILE A 46 1.22 -9.68 8.11
C ILE A 46 2.48 -9.13 8.77
N THR A 47 3.29 -8.39 8.03
CA THR A 47 4.38 -7.61 8.61
C THR A 47 4.00 -6.13 8.69
N ILE A 48 4.54 -5.44 9.68
CA ILE A 48 4.46 -4.00 9.84
C ILE A 48 5.85 -3.42 10.08
N PRO A 49 6.23 -2.28 9.49
CA PRO A 49 7.52 -1.66 9.73
C PRO A 49 7.56 -0.94 11.07
N GLU A 50 8.76 -0.87 11.69
CA GLU A 50 9.00 0.00 12.85
C GLU A 50 9.07 1.47 12.43
N GLU A 51 9.60 1.74 11.22
CA GLU A 51 9.70 3.05 10.61
C GLU A 51 9.20 2.99 9.17
N PHE A 52 8.47 4.00 8.73
CA PHE A 52 7.99 4.08 7.36
C PHE A 52 8.84 5.09 6.57
N LYS A 53 9.48 4.64 5.50
CA LYS A 53 10.42 5.45 4.72
C LYS A 53 9.71 6.36 3.73
N ASP A 54 8.63 5.86 3.13
CA ASP A 54 7.91 6.53 2.03
C ASP A 54 6.58 7.11 2.50
N VAL A 55 6.64 8.03 3.48
CA VAL A 55 5.46 8.64 4.11
C VAL A 55 4.56 9.33 3.07
N GLU A 56 5.14 9.97 2.07
CA GLU A 56 4.39 10.65 1.01
C GLU A 56 3.54 9.65 0.21
N VAL A 57 4.11 8.53 -0.20
CA VAL A 57 3.37 7.45 -0.90
C VAL A 57 2.24 6.93 -0.02
N GLY A 58 2.51 6.66 1.26
CA GLY A 58 1.47 6.20 2.19
C GLY A 58 0.33 7.20 2.37
N MET A 59 0.62 8.51 2.37
CA MET A 59 -0.40 9.56 2.45
C MET A 59 -1.22 9.68 1.17
N ASN A 60 -0.61 9.52 0.00
CA ASN A 60 -1.31 9.49 -1.29
C ASN A 60 -2.28 8.30 -1.38
N ILE A 61 -1.86 7.12 -0.87
CA ILE A 61 -2.74 5.96 -0.78
C ILE A 61 -3.93 6.25 0.14
N LEU A 62 -3.69 6.87 1.29
CA LEU A 62 -4.75 7.22 2.24
C LEU A 62 -5.75 8.20 1.62
N GLU A 63 -5.27 9.19 0.86
CA GLU A 63 -6.09 10.12 0.10
C GLU A 63 -6.96 9.38 -0.92
N HIS A 64 -6.37 8.52 -1.73
CA HIS A 64 -7.08 7.70 -2.70
C HIS A 64 -8.18 6.86 -2.03
N VAL A 65 -7.88 6.18 -0.93
CA VAL A 65 -8.87 5.36 -0.20
C VAL A 65 -10.00 6.22 0.36
N ASN A 66 -9.70 7.42 0.85
CA ASN A 66 -10.72 8.35 1.32
C ASN A 66 -11.62 8.83 0.17
N GLU A 67 -11.06 9.18 -0.98
CA GLU A 67 -11.80 9.67 -2.13
C GLU A 67 -12.65 8.59 -2.78
N GLU A 68 -12.06 7.43 -3.06
CA GLU A 68 -12.73 6.35 -3.79
C GLU A 68 -13.83 5.66 -2.97
N PHE A 69 -13.58 5.42 -1.67
CA PHE A 69 -14.50 4.66 -0.82
C PHE A 69 -15.27 5.51 0.19
N GLY A 70 -15.08 6.83 0.19
CA GLY A 70 -15.71 7.73 1.14
C GLY A 70 -15.26 7.46 2.58
N ALA A 71 -14.04 6.95 2.77
CA ALA A 71 -13.46 6.76 4.08
C ALA A 71 -13.12 8.13 4.71
N GLU A 72 -12.91 8.16 6.01
CA GLU A 72 -12.61 9.38 6.75
C GLU A 72 -11.35 9.19 7.61
N PHE A 73 -10.32 8.56 7.03
CA PHE A 73 -9.03 8.51 7.67
C PHE A 73 -8.44 9.92 7.81
N GLU A 74 -7.83 10.20 8.95
CA GLU A 74 -7.06 11.43 9.14
C GLU A 74 -5.68 11.30 8.51
N TYR A 75 -5.18 12.39 7.89
CA TYR A 75 -3.85 12.42 7.27
C TYR A 75 -2.75 12.47 8.34
N ASN A 76 -2.47 11.33 8.96
CA ASN A 76 -1.41 11.15 9.95
C ASN A 76 -0.84 9.73 9.90
N LEU A 77 0.38 9.55 10.42
CA LEU A 77 1.11 8.27 10.38
C LEU A 77 0.36 7.13 11.05
N ARG A 78 -0.39 7.44 12.11
CA ARG A 78 -1.14 6.42 12.84
C ARG A 78 -2.27 5.85 11.98
N GLU A 79 -3.10 6.70 11.38
CA GLU A 79 -4.23 6.22 10.56
C GLU A 79 -3.79 5.62 9.24
N MET A 80 -2.71 6.15 8.66
CA MET A 80 -2.05 5.51 7.53
C MET A 80 -1.64 4.07 7.86
N SER A 81 -1.01 3.85 9.01
CA SER A 81 -0.60 2.50 9.42
C SER A 81 -1.78 1.58 9.77
N ILE A 82 -2.88 2.12 10.28
CA ILE A 82 -4.13 1.38 10.49
C ILE A 82 -4.72 0.97 9.13
N GLN A 83 -4.79 1.91 8.18
CA GLN A 83 -5.27 1.62 6.83
C GLN A 83 -4.42 0.51 6.19
N ALA A 84 -3.09 0.63 6.22
CA ALA A 84 -2.19 -0.36 5.65
C ALA A 84 -2.35 -1.75 6.31
N LEU A 85 -2.44 -1.84 7.63
CA LEU A 85 -2.71 -3.11 8.32
C LEU A 85 -4.05 -3.74 7.89
N LEU A 86 -5.10 -2.94 7.77
CA LEU A 86 -6.42 -3.41 7.35
C LEU A 86 -6.43 -3.81 5.87
N HIS A 87 -5.68 -3.12 5.02
CA HIS A 87 -5.46 -3.48 3.62
C HIS A 87 -4.86 -4.88 3.51
N GLU A 88 -3.83 -5.19 4.27
CA GLU A 88 -3.23 -6.54 4.28
C GLU A 88 -4.22 -7.62 4.80
N CYS A 89 -5.10 -7.26 5.73
CA CYS A 89 -6.21 -8.14 6.11
C CYS A 89 -7.19 -8.35 4.95
N GLY A 90 -7.41 -7.34 4.13
CA GLY A 90 -8.25 -7.38 2.94
C GLY A 90 -7.76 -8.39 1.90
N HIS A 91 -6.45 -8.42 1.64
CA HIS A 91 -5.84 -9.43 0.78
C HIS A 91 -6.13 -10.85 1.23
N HIS A 92 -6.00 -11.13 2.53
CA HIS A 92 -6.33 -12.45 3.06
C HIS A 92 -7.79 -12.82 2.81
N LEU A 93 -8.72 -11.89 3.04
CA LEU A 93 -10.15 -12.15 2.82
C LEU A 93 -10.50 -12.33 1.35
N ASP A 94 -9.88 -11.57 0.45
CA ASP A 94 -10.06 -11.73 -0.99
C ASP A 94 -9.56 -13.09 -1.47
N PHE A 95 -8.38 -13.52 -1.02
CA PHE A 95 -7.82 -14.80 -1.38
C PHE A 95 -8.65 -15.98 -0.82
N GLU A 96 -9.05 -15.93 0.45
CA GLU A 96 -9.94 -16.92 1.04
C GLU A 96 -11.26 -17.01 0.26
N GLY A 97 -11.85 -15.87 -0.10
CA GLY A 97 -13.06 -15.81 -0.91
C GLY A 97 -12.89 -16.45 -2.28
N LYS A 98 -11.78 -16.20 -2.96
CA LYS A 98 -11.46 -16.77 -4.27
C LYS A 98 -11.21 -18.28 -4.19
N ILE A 99 -10.52 -18.78 -3.15
CA ILE A 99 -10.33 -20.21 -2.91
C ILE A 99 -11.67 -20.90 -2.63
N MET A 100 -12.49 -20.34 -1.75
CA MET A 100 -13.80 -20.90 -1.41
C MET A 100 -14.77 -20.97 -2.59
N THR A 101 -14.62 -20.09 -3.56
CA THR A 101 -15.43 -20.04 -4.80
C THR A 101 -14.78 -20.76 -5.97
N ASN A 102 -13.67 -21.45 -5.78
CA ASN A 102 -12.87 -22.14 -6.81
C ASN A 102 -12.44 -21.24 -7.98
N GLN A 103 -12.18 -19.96 -7.70
CA GLN A 103 -11.63 -19.01 -8.69
C GLN A 103 -10.11 -19.15 -8.81
N ILE A 104 -9.46 -19.57 -7.74
CA ILE A 104 -8.03 -19.90 -7.69
C ILE A 104 -7.84 -21.23 -6.95
N GLU A 105 -6.79 -21.97 -7.28
CA GLU A 105 -6.45 -23.23 -6.64
C GLU A 105 -5.76 -23.04 -5.27
N GLY A 106 -5.12 -21.86 -5.08
CA GLY A 106 -4.45 -21.54 -3.82
C GLY A 106 -3.74 -20.18 -3.87
N TYR A 107 -3.15 -19.82 -2.74
CA TYR A 107 -2.50 -18.52 -2.53
C TYR A 107 -1.33 -18.25 -3.48
N LEU A 108 -0.57 -19.28 -3.87
CA LEU A 108 0.53 -19.12 -4.82
C LEU A 108 0.07 -18.68 -6.20
N GLU A 109 -1.08 -19.15 -6.65
CA GLU A 109 -1.66 -18.76 -7.93
C GLU A 109 -2.07 -17.28 -7.89
N ALA A 110 -2.73 -16.84 -6.81
CA ALA A 110 -3.12 -15.45 -6.62
C ALA A 110 -1.91 -14.51 -6.62
N ASP A 111 -0.84 -14.87 -5.88
CA ASP A 111 0.40 -14.09 -5.83
C ASP A 111 1.07 -14.01 -7.21
N CYS A 112 1.12 -15.11 -7.96
CA CYS A 112 1.68 -15.11 -9.32
C CYS A 112 0.88 -14.22 -10.29
N ILE A 113 -0.45 -14.23 -10.23
CA ILE A 113 -1.29 -13.39 -11.09
C ILE A 113 -1.05 -11.92 -10.77
N ASN A 114 -1.10 -11.53 -9.50
CA ASN A 114 -0.89 -10.14 -9.11
C ASN A 114 0.49 -9.63 -9.49
N ARG A 115 1.53 -10.44 -9.24
CA ARG A 115 2.91 -10.09 -9.59
C ARG A 115 3.08 -9.92 -11.10
N GLY A 116 2.50 -10.80 -11.91
CA GLY A 116 2.54 -10.69 -13.37
C GLY A 116 1.89 -9.39 -13.88
N ILE A 117 0.73 -9.01 -13.34
CA ILE A 117 0.06 -7.75 -13.71
C ILE A 117 0.95 -6.55 -13.33
N TYR A 118 1.50 -6.55 -12.14
CA TYR A 118 2.37 -5.46 -11.67
C TYR A 118 3.66 -5.33 -12.51
N GLU A 119 4.31 -6.45 -12.84
CA GLU A 119 5.51 -6.47 -13.69
C GLU A 119 5.22 -5.91 -15.09
N ASP A 120 4.07 -6.24 -15.68
CA ASP A 120 3.67 -5.72 -17.00
C ASP A 120 3.40 -4.20 -16.97
N ILE A 121 2.78 -3.69 -15.91
CA ILE A 121 2.54 -2.25 -15.71
C ILE A 121 3.88 -1.51 -15.59
N ASN A 122 4.79 -2.00 -14.75
CA ASN A 122 6.05 -1.30 -14.44
C ASN A 122 7.13 -1.41 -15.52
N LYS A 123 7.06 -2.39 -16.41
CA LYS A 123 8.13 -2.64 -17.37
C LYS A 123 8.42 -1.46 -18.30
N GLN A 124 7.36 -0.82 -18.80
CA GLN A 124 7.50 0.32 -19.71
C GLN A 124 8.04 1.54 -18.96
N PHE A 125 7.56 1.78 -17.74
CA PHE A 125 8.02 2.86 -16.89
C PHE A 125 9.50 2.70 -16.52
N SER A 126 9.94 1.51 -16.11
CA SER A 126 11.34 1.23 -15.80
C SER A 126 12.29 1.56 -16.97
N ASN A 127 11.88 1.31 -18.21
CA ASN A 127 12.66 1.70 -19.37
C ASN A 127 12.80 3.23 -19.50
N LYS A 128 11.72 3.98 -19.30
CA LYS A 128 11.76 5.46 -19.35
C LYS A 128 12.62 6.06 -18.23
N VAL A 129 12.55 5.47 -17.04
CA VAL A 129 13.40 5.88 -15.90
C VAL A 129 14.89 5.65 -16.22
N ASN A 130 15.23 4.49 -16.79
CA ASN A 130 16.61 4.18 -17.18
C ASN A 130 17.10 5.16 -18.25
N ASP A 131 16.31 5.43 -19.29
CA ASP A 131 16.66 6.41 -20.34
C ASP A 131 16.89 7.82 -19.76
N TYR A 132 16.13 8.21 -18.75
CA TYR A 132 16.32 9.49 -18.06
C TYR A 132 17.65 9.52 -17.30
N PHE A 133 17.97 8.50 -16.52
CA PHE A 133 19.22 8.46 -15.77
C PHE A 133 20.45 8.38 -16.68
N GLU A 134 20.38 7.65 -17.80
CA GLU A 134 21.48 7.64 -18.79
C GLU A 134 21.71 9.03 -19.37
N ARG A 135 20.67 9.78 -19.69
CA ARG A 135 20.79 11.17 -20.17
C ARG A 135 21.32 12.12 -19.09
N LEU A 136 20.89 11.95 -17.86
CA LEU A 136 21.39 12.75 -16.73
C LEU A 136 22.88 12.53 -16.50
N GLU A 137 23.35 11.27 -16.48
CA GLU A 137 24.77 10.94 -16.37
C GLU A 137 25.59 11.53 -17.50
N GLN A 138 25.09 11.47 -18.74
CA GLN A 138 25.74 12.07 -19.91
C GLN A 138 25.86 13.59 -19.76
N TYR A 139 24.83 14.25 -19.26
CA TYR A 139 24.83 15.69 -19.01
C TYR A 139 25.80 16.08 -17.88
N GLU A 140 25.78 15.37 -16.76
CA GLU A 140 26.71 15.62 -15.65
C GLU A 140 28.18 15.39 -16.03
N ALA A 141 28.45 14.54 -17.03
CA ALA A 141 29.79 14.34 -17.58
C ALA A 141 30.27 15.50 -18.51
N LEU A 142 29.35 16.38 -18.92
CA LEU A 142 29.73 17.60 -19.68
C LEU A 142 30.26 18.65 -18.71
N ASP A 143 31.44 19.14 -18.94
CA ASP A 143 32.05 20.24 -18.13
C ASP A 143 31.48 21.64 -18.53
N VAL A 144 30.23 21.66 -19.00
CA VAL A 144 29.54 22.87 -19.49
C VAL A 144 28.08 22.82 -19.06
N VAL A 145 27.62 23.89 -18.43
CA VAL A 145 26.20 24.06 -18.08
C VAL A 145 25.44 24.49 -19.33
N ASP A 146 24.58 23.63 -19.84
CA ASP A 146 23.64 23.93 -20.92
C ASP A 146 22.23 24.05 -20.33
N ARG A 147 21.70 25.28 -20.30
CA ARG A 147 20.40 25.58 -19.69
C ARG A 147 19.22 24.93 -20.43
N ASP A 148 19.36 24.70 -21.72
CA ASP A 148 18.28 24.08 -22.49
C ASP A 148 18.19 22.60 -22.14
N ILE A 149 19.32 21.92 -21.94
CA ILE A 149 19.38 20.54 -21.47
C ILE A 149 18.91 20.42 -20.03
N GLU A 150 19.30 21.34 -19.13
CA GLU A 150 18.79 21.35 -17.76
C GLU A 150 17.26 21.47 -17.72
N PHE A 151 16.70 22.35 -18.54
CA PHE A 151 15.25 22.51 -18.63
C PHE A 151 14.57 21.26 -19.16
N GLU A 152 15.09 20.62 -20.22
CA GLU A 152 14.56 19.38 -20.75
C GLU A 152 14.59 18.24 -19.70
N LEU A 153 15.69 18.10 -18.96
CA LEU A 153 15.83 17.10 -17.91
C LEU A 153 14.84 17.32 -16.76
N GLU A 154 14.66 18.59 -16.36
CA GLU A 154 13.67 18.94 -15.30
C GLU A 154 12.23 18.66 -15.76
N GLN A 155 11.87 18.99 -17.01
CA GLN A 155 10.56 18.63 -17.55
C GLN A 155 10.35 17.12 -17.56
N LYS A 156 11.38 16.38 -17.97
CA LYS A 156 11.32 14.91 -17.99
C LYS A 156 11.18 14.31 -16.59
N ARG A 157 11.85 14.89 -15.60
CA ARG A 157 11.72 14.49 -14.19
C ARG A 157 10.28 14.68 -13.68
N ILE A 158 9.65 15.81 -14.03
CA ILE A 158 8.26 16.10 -13.67
C ILE A 158 7.31 15.10 -14.34
N GLU A 159 7.51 14.83 -15.65
CA GLU A 159 6.70 13.84 -16.37
C GLU A 159 6.80 12.44 -15.74
N LEU A 160 8.03 12.00 -15.38
CA LEU A 160 8.24 10.71 -14.74
C LEU A 160 7.59 10.63 -13.35
N ALA A 161 7.66 11.70 -12.56
CA ALA A 161 7.00 11.73 -11.26
C ALA A 161 5.47 11.66 -11.38
N GLN A 162 4.89 12.29 -12.40
CA GLN A 162 3.47 12.19 -12.68
C GLN A 162 3.09 10.78 -13.17
N GLU A 163 3.90 10.17 -14.04
CA GLU A 163 3.66 8.82 -14.54
C GLU A 163 3.79 7.76 -13.44
N ASP A 164 4.74 7.94 -12.51
CA ASP A 164 4.89 7.07 -11.34
C ASP A 164 3.62 7.08 -10.47
N TYR A 165 3.08 8.26 -10.22
CA TYR A 165 1.80 8.40 -9.53
C TYR A 165 0.64 7.71 -10.27
N GLU A 166 0.57 7.88 -11.61
CA GLU A 166 -0.46 7.23 -12.43
C GLU A 166 -0.35 5.70 -12.38
N ILE A 167 0.89 5.17 -12.35
CA ILE A 167 1.15 3.73 -12.23
C ILE A 167 0.71 3.20 -10.86
N ASP A 168 0.99 3.93 -9.79
CA ASP A 168 0.52 3.57 -8.45
C ASP A 168 -1.00 3.53 -8.38
N MET A 169 -1.69 4.46 -9.04
CA MET A 169 -3.16 4.44 -9.13
C MET A 169 -3.67 3.27 -9.97
N LEU A 170 -3.01 2.94 -11.09
CA LEU A 170 -3.35 1.75 -11.88
C LEU A 170 -3.14 0.45 -11.08
N TYR A 171 -2.08 0.37 -10.29
CA TYR A 171 -1.84 -0.74 -9.39
C TYR A 171 -2.99 -0.90 -8.40
N ARG A 172 -3.47 0.19 -7.80
CA ARG A 172 -4.61 0.18 -6.87
C ARG A 172 -5.92 -0.29 -7.50
N MET A 173 -6.05 -0.17 -8.82
CA MET A 173 -7.22 -0.66 -9.57
C MET A 173 -7.16 -2.16 -9.90
N ILE A 174 -6.05 -2.86 -9.61
CA ILE A 174 -5.99 -4.33 -9.70
C ILE A 174 -7.05 -4.90 -8.75
N PRO A 175 -7.88 -5.86 -9.21
CA PRO A 175 -9.04 -6.31 -8.42
C PRO A 175 -8.74 -6.73 -6.98
N THR A 176 -7.56 -7.31 -6.72
CA THR A 176 -7.14 -7.71 -5.37
C THR A 176 -6.76 -6.52 -4.51
N GLU A 177 -6.07 -5.53 -5.08
CA GLU A 177 -5.70 -4.29 -4.39
C GLU A 177 -6.94 -3.46 -4.08
N TYR A 178 -7.83 -3.30 -5.09
CA TYR A 178 -9.10 -2.61 -4.93
C TYR A 178 -9.97 -3.24 -3.83
N ALA A 179 -10.07 -4.57 -3.80
CA ALA A 179 -10.82 -5.28 -2.76
C ALA A 179 -10.21 -5.10 -1.36
N ALA A 180 -8.89 -5.04 -1.26
CA ALA A 180 -8.18 -4.80 0.00
C ALA A 180 -8.39 -3.36 0.50
N ASP A 181 -8.33 -2.37 -0.38
CA ASP A 181 -8.62 -0.96 -0.06
C ASP A 181 -10.08 -0.78 0.34
N GLU A 182 -11.03 -1.36 -0.40
CA GLU A 182 -12.45 -1.34 -0.05
C GLU A 182 -12.72 -1.96 1.33
N PHE A 183 -12.08 -3.08 1.64
CA PHE A 183 -12.20 -3.70 2.95
C PHE A 183 -11.66 -2.79 4.06
N SER A 184 -10.46 -2.20 3.88
CA SER A 184 -9.85 -1.32 4.86
C SER A 184 -10.75 -0.12 5.17
N ALA A 185 -11.27 0.54 4.13
CA ALA A 185 -12.18 1.68 4.24
C ALA A 185 -13.48 1.31 4.98
N ARG A 186 -14.16 0.27 4.52
CA ARG A 186 -15.44 -0.17 5.12
C ARG A 186 -15.28 -0.65 6.56
N PHE A 187 -14.20 -1.37 6.85
CA PHE A 187 -13.95 -1.84 8.22
C PHE A 187 -13.67 -0.67 9.15
N PHE A 188 -12.83 0.28 8.73
CA PHE A 188 -12.52 1.48 9.49
C PHE A 188 -13.79 2.28 9.79
N MET A 189 -14.56 2.62 8.76
CA MET A 189 -15.78 3.42 8.91
C MET A 189 -16.82 2.75 9.80
N THR A 190 -16.96 1.43 9.71
CA THR A 190 -17.99 0.69 10.44
C THR A 190 -17.60 0.47 11.90
N TYR A 191 -16.33 0.18 12.16
CA TYR A 191 -15.91 -0.35 13.46
C TYR A 191 -14.88 0.51 14.20
N LEU A 192 -14.00 1.24 13.49
CA LEU A 192 -12.89 1.96 14.12
C LEU A 192 -13.10 3.47 14.20
N ARG A 193 -13.91 4.06 13.34
CA ARG A 193 -14.22 5.50 13.39
C ARG A 193 -14.74 5.95 14.77
N GLY A 194 -15.59 5.16 15.40
CA GLY A 194 -16.14 5.45 16.74
C GLY A 194 -15.12 5.32 17.88
N TYR A 195 -14.00 4.62 17.65
CA TYR A 195 -12.94 4.40 18.65
C TYR A 195 -11.91 5.53 18.72
N ARG A 196 -11.94 6.50 17.79
CA ARG A 196 -11.13 7.73 17.92
C ARG A 196 -11.38 8.48 19.22
N ALA A 197 -12.63 8.43 19.71
CA ALA A 197 -13.04 9.11 20.92
C ALA A 197 -12.77 8.32 22.22
N CYS A 198 -12.47 7.03 22.12
CA CYS A 198 -12.19 6.16 23.24
C CYS A 198 -10.76 5.65 23.10
N ASN A 199 -9.91 5.92 24.09
CA ASN A 199 -8.58 5.29 24.14
C ASN A 199 -8.74 3.78 23.90
N PHE A 200 -7.94 3.23 22.98
CA PHE A 200 -7.89 1.78 22.72
C PHE A 200 -7.32 1.03 23.94
N ASP A 201 -8.05 1.01 25.04
CA ASP A 201 -7.93 0.01 26.09
C ASP A 201 -8.83 -1.19 25.68
N ILE A 202 -8.30 -2.01 24.74
CA ILE A 202 -8.94 -3.27 24.34
C ILE A 202 -8.14 -4.42 24.94
#